data_5a42eaa7e4f84957f85bc7fa60e23625
#
_entry.id   5a42eaa7e4f84957f85bc7fa60e23625
#
_cell.length_a   1.000
_cell.length_b   1.000
_cell.length_c   1.000
_cell.angle_alpha   90.00
_cell.angle_beta   90.00
_cell.angle_gamma   90.00
#
_symmetry.space_group_name_H-M   'P 1'
#
loop_
_entity.id
_entity.type
_entity.pdbx_description
1 polymer ?
#
loop_
_entity_poly.entity_id
_entity_poly.type
_entity_poly.pdbx_seq_one_letter_code
_entity_poly.pdbx_strand_id
1 'polypeptide(L)'
;SLGSVIQQGSPHFWAAYQEMDGEFGGFGSSPNKIDISDIPSKMDRRDAGEQDVGEQIANGNTTIAIVATDATLDKAQCKRMAVAAHDGMARAIWPSHTPFDGDLVFAPGTGAKPALPESEMMALGHYAAVCLARAIARAVWHATPAEGDLLPTFAEKFGL
;
A
#
# COMPACT_ATOMS: atom_id res chain seq x y z
N SER A 1 4.83 -6.61 0.20
CA SER A 1 5.98 -5.66 0.15
C SER A 1 6.80 -5.70 1.40
N LEU A 2 8.11 -5.56 1.25
CA LEU A 2 9.09 -5.46 2.34
C LEU A 2 9.04 -4.10 3.04
N GLY A 3 8.66 -3.05 2.34
CA GLY A 3 8.68 -1.69 2.82
C GLY A 3 7.63 -1.35 3.87
N SER A 4 7.69 -0.12 4.36
CA SER A 4 6.77 0.45 5.34
C SER A 4 5.71 1.33 4.67
N VAL A 5 4.52 1.35 5.24
CA VAL A 5 3.41 2.24 4.83
C VAL A 5 3.54 3.63 5.47
N ILE A 6 4.27 3.71 6.57
CA ILE A 6 4.54 4.96 7.30
C ILE A 6 6.02 5.32 7.20
N GLN A 7 6.29 6.60 7.31
CA GLN A 7 7.66 7.12 7.40
C GLN A 7 8.28 6.72 8.73
N GLN A 8 9.54 6.30 8.70
CA GLN A 8 10.21 5.76 9.87
C GLN A 8 10.18 6.73 11.05
N GLY A 9 9.79 6.20 12.22
CA GLY A 9 9.73 6.98 13.47
C GLY A 9 8.64 8.06 13.53
N SER A 10 7.70 8.10 12.57
CA SER A 10 6.66 9.11 12.54
C SER A 10 5.29 8.54 12.20
N PRO A 11 4.18 9.20 12.59
CA PRO A 11 2.82 8.76 12.24
C PRO A 11 2.41 9.14 10.81
N HIS A 12 3.31 9.69 10.00
CA HIS A 12 2.98 10.16 8.66
C HIS A 12 3.01 9.01 7.64
N PHE A 13 1.92 8.88 6.89
CA PHE A 13 1.81 7.91 5.81
C PHE A 13 2.51 8.41 4.54
N TRP A 14 3.11 7.50 3.76
CA TRP A 14 3.64 7.86 2.44
C TRP A 14 2.55 8.37 1.51
N ALA A 15 1.33 7.80 1.62
CA ALA A 15 0.16 8.20 0.84
C ALA A 15 -0.54 9.48 1.34
N ALA A 16 0.01 10.22 2.30
CA ALA A 16 -0.66 11.35 2.96
C ALA A 16 -1.23 12.40 1.99
N TYR A 17 -0.55 12.68 0.87
CA TYR A 17 -1.03 13.63 -0.14
C TYR A 17 -2.25 13.15 -0.95
N GLN A 18 -2.65 11.89 -0.78
CA GLN A 18 -3.84 11.29 -1.40
C GLN A 18 -5.00 11.12 -0.42
N GLU A 19 -4.78 11.49 0.85
CA GLU A 19 -5.80 11.38 1.90
C GLU A 19 -6.99 12.28 1.61
N MET A 20 -8.18 11.75 1.83
CA MET A 20 -9.45 12.49 1.73
C MET A 20 -10.14 12.47 3.10
N ASP A 21 -10.61 13.62 3.53
CA ASP A 21 -11.44 13.78 4.75
C ASP A 21 -10.83 13.16 6.03
N GLY A 22 -9.50 13.08 6.13
CA GLY A 22 -8.81 12.53 7.30
C GLY A 22 -9.00 11.03 7.51
N GLU A 23 -9.25 10.26 6.47
CA GLU A 23 -9.64 8.84 6.52
C GLU A 23 -8.56 7.89 7.07
N PHE A 24 -7.33 8.38 7.23
CA PHE A 24 -6.25 7.70 7.95
C PHE A 24 -5.44 8.69 8.82
N GLY A 25 -6.17 9.53 9.54
CA GLY A 25 -5.66 10.34 10.66
C GLY A 25 -5.43 11.81 10.39
N GLY A 26 -5.37 12.25 9.15
CA GLY A 26 -5.23 13.68 8.82
C GLY A 26 -3.88 14.28 9.19
N PHE A 27 -2.82 13.49 9.39
CA PHE A 27 -1.50 13.97 9.81
C PHE A 27 -0.78 14.78 8.74
N GLY A 28 -1.20 14.67 7.47
CA GLY A 28 -0.54 15.31 6.35
C GLY A 28 0.86 14.74 6.06
N SER A 29 1.63 15.49 5.28
CA SER A 29 3.01 15.11 4.96
C SER A 29 3.97 15.40 6.12
N SER A 30 4.95 14.53 6.34
CA SER A 30 5.98 14.77 7.36
C SER A 30 6.75 16.07 7.08
N PRO A 31 6.98 16.90 8.11
CA PRO A 31 7.85 18.06 7.98
C PRO A 31 9.34 17.70 7.93
N ASN A 32 9.68 16.46 8.28
CA ASN A 32 11.07 16.01 8.33
C ASN A 32 11.61 15.72 6.94
N LYS A 33 12.90 15.98 6.73
CA LYS A 33 13.59 15.51 5.54
C LYS A 33 13.70 13.99 5.60
N ILE A 34 13.37 13.35 4.49
CA ILE A 34 13.57 11.92 4.33
C ILE A 34 15.04 11.68 4.01
N ASP A 35 15.70 10.85 4.81
CA ASP A 35 16.99 10.31 4.43
C ASP A 35 16.76 9.16 3.44
N ILE A 36 17.09 9.38 2.18
CA ILE A 36 16.91 8.38 1.12
C ILE A 36 17.86 7.18 1.25
N SER A 37 18.88 7.28 2.09
CA SER A 37 19.77 6.16 2.40
C SER A 37 19.21 5.25 3.50
N ASP A 38 18.25 5.75 4.27
CA ASP A 38 17.53 4.99 5.28
C ASP A 38 16.35 4.26 4.62
N ILE A 39 16.55 3.00 4.30
CA ILE A 39 15.54 2.16 3.64
C ILE A 39 14.69 1.48 4.72
N PRO A 40 13.49 2.01 5.03
CA PRO A 40 12.62 1.40 6.02
C PRO A 40 12.20 0.01 5.55
N SER A 41 12.61 -1.01 6.26
CA SER A 41 12.36 -2.39 5.92
C SER A 41 11.95 -3.18 7.16
N LYS A 42 11.08 -4.17 6.97
CA LYS A 42 10.78 -5.17 8.01
C LYS A 42 12.04 -5.94 8.42
N MET A 43 13.07 -5.93 7.60
CA MET A 43 14.36 -6.60 7.87
C MET A 43 15.23 -5.85 8.88
N ASP A 44 15.02 -4.54 9.11
CA ASP A 44 15.83 -3.73 10.04
C ASP A 44 15.68 -4.16 11.50
N ARG A 45 14.66 -4.98 11.82
CA ARG A 45 14.47 -5.56 13.15
C ARG A 45 15.43 -6.71 13.49
N ARG A 46 16.21 -7.19 12.53
CA ARG A 46 17.23 -8.23 12.79
C ARG A 46 18.29 -7.79 13.81
N ASP A 47 18.52 -6.49 13.92
CA ASP A 47 19.50 -5.92 14.84
C ASP A 47 18.99 -5.83 16.30
N ALA A 48 17.69 -6.04 16.53
CA ALA A 48 17.06 -5.95 17.83
C ALA A 48 17.11 -7.26 18.68
N GLY A 49 17.82 -8.29 18.22
CA GLY A 49 17.96 -9.55 18.97
C GLY A 49 16.79 -10.53 18.83
N GLU A 50 15.81 -10.24 17.99
CA GLU A 50 14.64 -11.08 17.73
C GLU A 50 14.80 -11.85 16.40
N GLN A 51 15.81 -12.72 16.32
CA GLN A 51 16.14 -13.45 15.09
C GLN A 51 14.98 -14.30 14.55
N ASP A 52 14.20 -14.95 15.42
CA ASP A 52 13.09 -15.82 15.00
C ASP A 52 11.93 -15.02 14.37
N VAL A 53 11.64 -13.84 14.90
CA VAL A 53 10.58 -12.96 14.39
C VAL A 53 10.98 -12.35 13.03
N GLY A 54 12.25 -11.99 12.89
CA GLY A 54 12.80 -11.44 11.65
C GLY A 54 12.74 -12.44 10.48
N GLU A 55 12.97 -13.72 10.74
CA GLU A 55 12.93 -14.78 9.74
C GLU A 55 11.49 -15.11 9.29
N GLN A 56 10.54 -15.12 10.22
CA GLN A 56 9.11 -15.29 9.91
C GLN A 56 8.55 -14.11 9.09
N ILE A 57 8.94 -12.88 9.42
CA ILE A 57 8.54 -11.69 8.66
C ILE A 57 9.17 -11.68 7.26
N ALA A 58 10.43 -12.09 7.13
CA ALA A 58 11.12 -12.11 5.84
C ALA A 58 10.53 -13.12 4.84
N ASN A 59 9.95 -14.21 5.33
CA ASN A 59 9.35 -15.26 4.51
C ASN A 59 7.93 -14.93 4.00
N GLY A 60 7.31 -13.81 4.41
CA GLY A 60 5.94 -13.44 4.10
C GLY A 60 5.77 -12.09 3.40
N ASN A 61 6.67 -11.68 2.52
CA ASN A 61 6.64 -10.36 1.88
C ASN A 61 5.79 -10.33 0.61
N THR A 62 4.47 -10.36 0.76
CA THR A 62 3.56 -10.28 -0.37
C THR A 62 2.40 -9.34 -0.04
N THR A 63 2.16 -8.36 -0.90
CA THR A 63 0.94 -7.54 -0.86
C THR A 63 0.04 -7.98 -1.99
N ILE A 64 -1.13 -8.52 -1.64
CA ILE A 64 -2.16 -8.93 -2.59
C ILE A 64 -3.25 -7.87 -2.57
N ALA A 65 -3.57 -7.31 -3.74
CA ALA A 65 -4.57 -6.26 -3.88
C ALA A 65 -5.59 -6.58 -4.99
N ILE A 66 -6.78 -6.02 -4.84
CA ILE A 66 -7.83 -6.05 -5.85
C ILE A 66 -8.31 -4.63 -6.08
N VAL A 67 -8.33 -4.19 -7.35
CA VAL A 67 -8.94 -2.93 -7.77
C VAL A 67 -10.00 -3.24 -8.82
N ALA A 68 -11.27 -3.06 -8.47
CA ALA A 68 -12.40 -3.40 -9.33
C ALA A 68 -13.06 -2.16 -9.92
N THR A 69 -13.64 -2.29 -11.11
CA THR A 69 -14.50 -1.30 -11.74
C THR A 69 -15.83 -1.93 -12.18
N ASP A 70 -16.88 -1.14 -12.27
CA ASP A 70 -18.16 -1.57 -12.83
C ASP A 70 -18.23 -1.45 -14.36
N ALA A 71 -17.24 -0.85 -15.00
CA ALA A 71 -17.13 -0.75 -16.45
C ALA A 71 -16.91 -2.12 -17.12
N THR A 72 -17.37 -2.24 -18.35
CA THR A 72 -17.01 -3.37 -19.21
C THR A 72 -15.60 -3.14 -19.75
N LEU A 73 -14.69 -4.03 -19.39
CA LEU A 73 -13.28 -4.01 -19.83
C LEU A 73 -12.93 -5.31 -20.53
N ASP A 74 -12.11 -5.22 -21.57
CA ASP A 74 -11.46 -6.39 -22.13
C ASP A 74 -10.23 -6.83 -21.30
N LYS A 75 -9.63 -7.97 -21.64
CA LYS A 75 -8.46 -8.51 -20.93
C LYS A 75 -7.27 -7.57 -20.94
N ALA A 76 -7.02 -6.85 -22.03
CA ALA A 76 -5.90 -5.92 -22.16
C ALA A 76 -6.11 -4.69 -21.27
N GLN A 77 -7.34 -4.17 -21.24
CA GLN A 77 -7.75 -3.06 -20.39
C GLN A 77 -7.69 -3.42 -18.90
N CYS A 78 -8.17 -4.60 -18.51
CA CYS A 78 -8.02 -5.12 -17.14
C CYS A 78 -6.54 -5.19 -16.74
N LYS A 79 -5.68 -5.76 -17.62
CA LYS A 79 -4.24 -5.80 -17.36
C LYS A 79 -3.64 -4.40 -17.25
N ARG A 80 -4.04 -3.45 -18.10
CA ARG A 80 -3.55 -2.08 -18.03
C ARG A 80 -3.95 -1.39 -16.73
N MET A 81 -5.18 -1.60 -16.26
CA MET A 81 -5.65 -1.11 -14.96
C MET A 81 -4.82 -1.70 -13.81
N ALA A 82 -4.55 -3.01 -13.82
CA ALA A 82 -3.70 -3.66 -12.82
C ALA A 82 -2.29 -3.04 -12.78
N VAL A 83 -1.67 -2.83 -13.96
CA VAL A 83 -0.34 -2.21 -14.06
C VAL A 83 -0.35 -0.78 -13.51
N ALA A 84 -1.37 0.03 -13.82
CA ALA A 84 -1.49 1.38 -13.28
C ALA A 84 -1.71 1.38 -11.76
N ALA A 85 -2.46 0.42 -11.23
CA ALA A 85 -2.70 0.29 -9.80
C ALA A 85 -1.41 0.03 -8.99
N HIS A 86 -0.40 -0.65 -9.56
CA HIS A 86 0.90 -0.82 -8.91
C HIS A 86 1.59 0.51 -8.57
N ASP A 87 1.34 1.58 -9.34
CA ASP A 87 1.82 2.91 -8.99
C ASP A 87 1.25 3.40 -7.66
N GLY A 88 0.01 2.99 -7.33
CA GLY A 88 -0.61 3.25 -6.03
C GLY A 88 0.08 2.52 -4.89
N MET A 89 0.47 1.26 -5.13
CA MET A 89 1.26 0.50 -4.16
C MET A 89 2.62 1.18 -3.91
N ALA A 90 3.32 1.58 -4.96
CA ALA A 90 4.61 2.28 -4.86
C ALA A 90 4.51 3.66 -4.16
N ARG A 91 3.34 4.29 -4.15
CA ARG A 91 3.08 5.55 -3.44
C ARG A 91 2.73 5.35 -1.97
N ALA A 92 2.25 4.17 -1.61
CA ALA A 92 1.81 3.88 -0.24
C ALA A 92 2.81 3.05 0.55
N ILE A 93 3.72 2.33 -0.10
CA ILE A 93 4.71 1.45 0.52
C ILE A 93 6.10 1.80 0.00
N TRP A 94 7.02 2.09 0.90
CA TRP A 94 8.39 2.38 0.50
C TRP A 94 9.41 1.62 1.34
N PRO A 95 10.35 0.90 0.68
CA PRO A 95 10.39 0.52 -0.74
C PRO A 95 9.30 -0.51 -1.08
N SER A 96 8.90 -0.55 -2.36
CA SER A 96 8.00 -1.57 -2.91
C SER A 96 8.63 -2.22 -4.15
N HIS A 97 8.05 -3.38 -4.56
CA HIS A 97 8.50 -4.12 -5.75
C HIS A 97 9.99 -4.49 -5.72
N THR A 98 10.49 -4.83 -4.53
CA THR A 98 11.86 -5.34 -4.39
C THR A 98 11.97 -6.77 -4.95
N PRO A 99 13.19 -7.29 -5.22
CA PRO A 99 13.35 -8.67 -5.67
C PRO A 99 12.81 -9.75 -4.72
N PHE A 100 12.50 -9.38 -3.49
CA PHE A 100 11.98 -10.27 -2.45
C PHE A 100 10.45 -10.17 -2.29
N ASP A 101 9.80 -9.31 -3.08
CA ASP A 101 8.35 -9.07 -2.99
C ASP A 101 7.59 -9.94 -3.99
N GLY A 102 6.51 -10.57 -3.52
CA GLY A 102 5.55 -11.29 -4.36
C GLY A 102 4.29 -10.46 -4.66
N ASP A 103 4.43 -9.14 -4.74
CA ASP A 103 3.30 -8.21 -4.86
C ASP A 103 2.51 -8.39 -6.14
N LEU A 104 1.19 -8.40 -6.01
CA LEU A 104 0.33 -8.53 -7.17
C LEU A 104 -0.99 -7.75 -7.01
N VAL A 105 -1.56 -7.34 -8.15
CA VAL A 105 -2.85 -6.65 -8.22
C VAL A 105 -3.77 -7.38 -9.20
N PHE A 106 -4.94 -7.78 -8.70
CA PHE A 106 -6.05 -8.21 -9.54
C PHE A 106 -6.90 -6.99 -9.94
N ALA A 107 -7.30 -6.92 -11.20
CA ALA A 107 -8.06 -5.80 -11.73
C ALA A 107 -9.26 -6.26 -12.58
N PRO A 108 -10.36 -6.72 -11.94
CA PRO A 108 -11.56 -7.13 -12.65
C PRO A 108 -12.45 -5.96 -13.05
N GLY A 109 -13.10 -6.07 -14.23
CA GLY A 109 -14.27 -5.29 -14.59
C GLY A 109 -15.53 -6.14 -14.41
N THR A 110 -16.56 -5.63 -13.73
CA THR A 110 -17.80 -6.38 -13.52
C THR A 110 -18.74 -6.36 -14.73
N GLY A 111 -18.55 -5.41 -15.65
CA GLY A 111 -19.41 -5.24 -16.82
C GLY A 111 -20.82 -4.72 -16.50
N ALA A 112 -21.06 -4.20 -15.30
CA ALA A 112 -22.35 -3.64 -14.92
C ALA A 112 -22.65 -2.31 -15.64
N LYS A 113 -21.63 -1.65 -16.17
CA LYS A 113 -21.72 -0.44 -16.99
C LYS A 113 -21.09 -0.63 -18.36
N PRO A 114 -21.45 0.22 -19.37
CA PRO A 114 -20.86 0.15 -20.69
C PRO A 114 -19.33 0.22 -20.69
N ALA A 115 -18.74 -0.19 -21.81
CA ALA A 115 -17.30 -0.01 -22.04
C ALA A 115 -16.94 1.49 -22.02
N LEU A 116 -15.78 1.78 -21.44
CA LEU A 116 -15.24 3.14 -21.43
C LEU A 116 -14.65 3.51 -22.79
N PRO A 117 -14.83 4.74 -23.24
CA PRO A 117 -14.08 5.24 -24.39
C PRO A 117 -12.57 5.27 -24.06
N GLU A 118 -11.74 5.11 -25.07
CA GLU A 118 -10.27 5.06 -24.91
C GLU A 118 -9.72 6.30 -24.18
N SER A 119 -10.34 7.47 -24.39
CA SER A 119 -9.98 8.72 -23.70
C SER A 119 -10.13 8.66 -22.17
N GLU A 120 -10.99 7.80 -21.67
CA GLU A 120 -11.23 7.64 -20.21
C GLU A 120 -10.34 6.57 -19.56
N MET A 121 -9.63 5.77 -20.34
CA MET A 121 -8.73 4.75 -19.80
C MET A 121 -7.58 5.33 -18.97
N MET A 122 -7.13 6.55 -19.30
CA MET A 122 -6.13 7.26 -18.49
C MET A 122 -6.69 7.61 -17.10
N ALA A 123 -7.91 8.11 -17.03
CA ALA A 123 -8.57 8.45 -15.76
C ALA A 123 -8.82 7.19 -14.94
N LEU A 124 -9.27 6.09 -15.55
CA LEU A 124 -9.45 4.81 -14.88
C LEU A 124 -8.15 4.33 -14.21
N GLY A 125 -7.03 4.35 -14.92
CA GLY A 125 -5.72 3.96 -14.39
C GLY A 125 -5.27 4.86 -13.24
N HIS A 126 -5.49 6.18 -13.37
CA HIS A 126 -5.18 7.14 -12.31
C HIS A 126 -5.99 6.85 -11.03
N TYR A 127 -7.31 6.69 -11.17
CA TYR A 127 -8.16 6.39 -10.01
C TYR A 127 -7.86 5.03 -9.40
N ALA A 128 -7.49 4.03 -10.20
CA ALA A 128 -7.05 2.73 -9.69
C ALA A 128 -5.82 2.86 -8.77
N ALA A 129 -4.83 3.66 -9.18
CA ALA A 129 -3.65 3.94 -8.37
C ALA A 129 -3.99 4.72 -7.08
N VAL A 130 -4.81 5.76 -7.18
CA VAL A 130 -5.24 6.55 -6.01
C VAL A 130 -6.03 5.69 -5.02
N CYS A 131 -7.00 4.92 -5.50
CA CYS A 131 -7.80 4.03 -4.65
C CYS A 131 -6.92 3.00 -3.92
N LEU A 132 -5.96 2.40 -4.62
CA LEU A 132 -5.08 1.41 -3.99
C LEU A 132 -4.17 2.03 -2.94
N ALA A 133 -3.57 3.19 -3.20
CA ALA A 133 -2.73 3.87 -2.22
C ALA A 133 -3.50 4.20 -0.94
N ARG A 134 -4.71 4.74 -1.09
CA ARG A 134 -5.60 5.05 0.05
C ARG A 134 -6.04 3.78 0.80
N ALA A 135 -6.38 2.72 0.08
CA ALA A 135 -6.78 1.45 0.68
C ALA A 135 -5.67 0.85 1.54
N ILE A 136 -4.41 0.90 1.08
CA ILE A 136 -3.24 0.43 1.84
C ILE A 136 -3.05 1.25 3.12
N ALA A 137 -3.10 2.59 3.03
CA ALA A 137 -2.96 3.45 4.21
C ALA A 137 -4.10 3.21 5.21
N ARG A 138 -5.35 3.12 4.75
CA ARG A 138 -6.51 2.82 5.58
C ARG A 138 -6.44 1.44 6.24
N ALA A 139 -5.92 0.43 5.54
CA ALA A 139 -5.75 -0.91 6.12
C ALA A 139 -4.82 -0.88 7.33
N VAL A 140 -3.72 -0.13 7.26
CA VAL A 140 -2.79 0.04 8.38
C VAL A 140 -3.41 0.90 9.49
N TRP A 141 -4.09 1.98 9.14
CA TRP A 141 -4.77 2.85 10.10
C TRP A 141 -5.84 2.14 10.92
N HIS A 142 -6.67 1.31 10.26
CA HIS A 142 -7.79 0.61 10.89
C HIS A 142 -7.45 -0.78 11.42
N ALA A 143 -6.18 -1.21 11.33
CA ALA A 143 -5.77 -2.49 11.89
C ALA A 143 -6.01 -2.51 13.41
N THR A 144 -6.61 -3.59 13.88
CA THR A 144 -6.84 -3.85 15.31
C THR A 144 -5.92 -4.98 15.79
N PRO A 145 -5.43 -4.90 17.04
CA PRO A 145 -4.52 -5.92 17.56
C PRO A 145 -5.22 -7.28 17.66
N ALA A 146 -4.47 -8.34 17.38
CA ALA A 146 -4.90 -9.72 17.54
C ALA A 146 -3.87 -10.53 18.34
N GLU A 147 -4.34 -11.60 18.97
CA GLU A 147 -3.45 -12.51 19.71
C GLU A 147 -2.45 -13.18 18.76
N GLY A 148 -1.18 -13.08 19.08
CA GLY A 148 -0.09 -13.63 18.26
C GLY A 148 0.45 -12.69 17.18
N ASP A 149 0.03 -11.43 17.16
CA ASP A 149 0.60 -10.43 16.26
C ASP A 149 2.11 -10.25 16.49
N LEU A 150 2.88 -10.32 15.41
CA LEU A 150 4.33 -10.13 15.46
C LEU A 150 4.74 -8.64 15.47
N LEU A 151 3.84 -7.75 15.10
CA LEU A 151 4.07 -6.32 14.98
C LEU A 151 2.93 -5.55 15.64
N PRO A 152 3.22 -4.42 16.30
CA PRO A 152 2.16 -3.57 16.84
C PRO A 152 1.33 -2.96 15.71
N THR A 153 0.05 -2.77 15.97
CA THR A 153 -0.82 -1.96 15.11
C THR A 153 -0.35 -0.50 15.09
N PHE A 154 -0.89 0.29 14.15
CA PHE A 154 -0.59 1.72 14.09
C PHE A 154 -1.01 2.43 15.39
N ALA A 155 -2.20 2.13 15.91
CA ALA A 155 -2.71 2.71 17.15
C ALA A 155 -1.83 2.38 18.36
N GLU A 156 -1.42 1.13 18.52
CA GLU A 156 -0.50 0.73 19.61
C GLU A 156 0.87 1.41 19.50
N LYS A 157 1.39 1.51 18.27
CA LYS A 157 2.72 2.09 18.02
C LYS A 157 2.78 3.58 18.36
N PHE A 158 1.68 4.32 18.16
CA PHE A 158 1.64 5.77 18.37
C PHE A 158 0.76 6.21 19.53
N GLY A 159 0.15 5.29 20.27
CA GLY A 159 -0.66 5.58 21.46
C GLY A 159 -1.98 6.27 21.14
N LEU A 160 -2.66 5.86 20.08
CA LEU A 160 -3.92 6.43 19.59
C LEU A 160 -5.12 5.58 19.97
#